data_804e366d76c960fec4556e3a04361b8b
#
_entry.id   804e366d76c960fec4556e3a04361b8b
#
_cell.length_a   1.000
_cell.length_b   1.000
_cell.length_c   1.000
_cell.angle_alpha   90.00
_cell.angle_beta   90.00
_cell.angle_gamma   90.00
#
_symmetry.space_group_name_H-M   'P 1'
#
loop_
_entity.id
_entity.type
_entity.pdbx_description
1 polymer ?
#
loop_
_entity_poly.entity_id
_entity_poly.type
_entity_poly.pdbx_seq_one_letter_code
_entity_poly.pdbx_strand_id
1 'polypeptide(L)'
;QINQIAGSIEESNLTAVLEFGLDENYVMILYENNPIITDIFIRSQDRKTLEESSNQEEMDALVRRYMTQVKQAIQDFETKYEKRIRNLRVTSNLPNVEEYLGSFRKNMTNTGYQLFDPFDGIKVPAQLENEINMKNRSYFSTVMGLAFRKLDVFGYYKFVTAVKNINLLPNRDNMIAQKKAKAVSSFAFKGVVGAVAII
;
A
#
# COMPACT_ATOMS: atom_id res chain seq x y z
N GLN A 1 -3.23 8.70 -2.09
CA GLN A 1 -3.05 7.90 -3.34
C GLN A 1 -4.39 7.48 -3.95
N ILE A 2 -5.35 7.01 -3.14
CA ILE A 2 -6.70 6.66 -3.63
C ILE A 2 -7.35 7.86 -4.29
N ASN A 3 -7.18 9.05 -3.76
CA ASN A 3 -7.70 10.27 -4.34
C ASN A 3 -6.96 10.71 -5.63
N GLN A 4 -5.70 10.34 -5.80
CA GLN A 4 -5.00 10.52 -7.06
C GLN A 4 -5.57 9.60 -8.16
N ILE A 5 -5.94 8.38 -7.78
CA ILE A 5 -6.63 7.45 -8.67
C ILE A 5 -8.03 8.00 -9.00
N ALA A 6 -8.74 8.53 -8.01
CA ALA A 6 -10.09 9.08 -8.18
C ALA A 6 -10.13 10.40 -9.00
N GLY A 7 -9.12 11.26 -8.87
CA GLY A 7 -9.07 12.57 -9.55
C GLY A 7 -8.88 12.51 -11.07
N SER A 8 -8.57 11.33 -11.62
CA SER A 8 -8.45 11.06 -13.06
C SER A 8 -9.67 10.32 -13.64
N ILE A 9 -10.74 10.13 -12.87
CA ILE A 9 -11.87 9.29 -13.25
C ILE A 9 -13.03 10.18 -13.70
N GLU A 10 -13.39 10.10 -14.98
CA GLU A 10 -14.71 10.50 -15.43
C GLU A 10 -15.77 9.72 -14.65
N GLU A 11 -16.87 10.33 -14.25
CA GLU A 11 -17.94 9.73 -13.41
C GLU A 11 -18.46 8.37 -13.91
N SER A 12 -18.18 8.01 -15.17
CA SER A 12 -18.60 6.75 -15.79
C SER A 12 -17.66 5.55 -15.54
N ASN A 13 -16.43 5.77 -15.04
CA ASN A 13 -15.38 4.74 -14.93
C ASN A 13 -14.75 4.70 -13.55
N LEU A 14 -15.42 4.06 -12.59
CA LEU A 14 -14.85 3.80 -11.27
C LEU A 14 -13.65 2.85 -11.36
N THR A 15 -12.60 3.17 -10.61
CA THR A 15 -11.43 2.29 -10.43
C THR A 15 -11.49 1.69 -9.03
N ALA A 16 -11.37 0.38 -8.97
CA ALA A 16 -11.17 -0.33 -7.73
C ALA A 16 -9.69 -0.66 -7.54
N VAL A 17 -9.28 -0.79 -6.28
CA VAL A 17 -7.95 -1.30 -5.89
C VAL A 17 -8.13 -2.71 -5.38
N LEU A 18 -7.34 -3.64 -5.90
CA LEU A 18 -7.22 -5.00 -5.43
C LEU A 18 -5.89 -5.14 -4.70
N GLU A 19 -5.91 -5.36 -3.41
CA GLU A 19 -4.73 -5.83 -2.67
C GLU A 19 -4.64 -7.34 -2.81
N PHE A 20 -3.51 -7.81 -3.35
CA PHE A 20 -3.24 -9.22 -3.56
C PHE A 20 -1.88 -9.58 -2.96
N GLY A 21 -1.88 -10.26 -1.83
CA GLY A 21 -0.66 -10.56 -1.09
C GLY A 21 -0.77 -11.79 -0.18
N LEU A 22 0.27 -12.00 0.60
CA LEU A 22 0.32 -13.12 1.54
C LEU A 22 -0.62 -12.91 2.74
N ASP A 23 -0.67 -11.69 3.26
CA ASP A 23 -1.34 -11.40 4.51
C ASP A 23 -2.68 -10.69 4.31
N GLU A 24 -2.68 -9.66 3.49
CA GLU A 24 -3.84 -8.81 3.25
C GLU A 24 -4.37 -9.01 1.83
N ASN A 25 -5.67 -9.21 1.71
CA ASN A 25 -6.34 -9.40 0.44
C ASN A 25 -7.74 -8.79 0.51
N TYR A 26 -7.98 -7.77 -0.30
CA TYR A 26 -9.27 -7.10 -0.35
C TYR A 26 -9.50 -6.38 -1.68
N VAL A 27 -10.74 -6.14 -2.00
CA VAL A 27 -11.16 -5.17 -3.03
C VAL A 27 -11.60 -3.90 -2.32
N MET A 28 -11.02 -2.78 -2.70
CA MET A 28 -11.41 -1.46 -2.20
C MET A 28 -11.90 -0.60 -3.35
N ILE A 29 -13.08 -0.03 -3.20
CA ILE A 29 -13.70 0.87 -4.17
C ILE A 29 -13.92 2.22 -3.48
N LEU A 30 -13.37 3.28 -4.05
CA LEU A 30 -13.64 4.62 -3.56
C LEU A 30 -14.92 5.14 -4.22
N TYR A 31 -15.97 5.28 -3.45
CA TYR A 31 -17.24 5.84 -3.89
C TYR A 31 -17.64 7.04 -3.02
N GLU A 32 -17.89 8.19 -3.66
CA GLU A 32 -18.23 9.44 -2.97
C GLU A 32 -17.26 9.79 -1.81
N ASN A 33 -15.96 9.64 -2.06
CA ASN A 33 -14.87 9.82 -1.09
C ASN A 33 -14.88 8.85 0.12
N ASN A 34 -15.73 7.82 0.10
CA ASN A 34 -15.77 6.78 1.12
C ASN A 34 -15.18 5.48 0.57
N PRO A 35 -14.23 4.86 1.27
CA PRO A 35 -13.72 3.56 0.88
C PRO A 35 -14.73 2.46 1.26
N ILE A 36 -15.13 1.67 0.27
CA ILE A 36 -15.90 0.44 0.44
C ILE A 36 -14.93 -0.70 0.29
N ILE A 37 -14.73 -1.47 1.36
CA ILE A 37 -13.73 -2.54 1.42
C ILE A 37 -14.46 -3.87 1.57
N THR A 38 -14.08 -4.84 0.75
CA THR A 38 -14.54 -6.22 0.82
C THR A 38 -13.33 -7.13 0.93
N ASP A 39 -13.20 -7.83 2.04
CA ASP A 39 -12.11 -8.77 2.27
C ASP A 39 -12.23 -9.98 1.36
N ILE A 40 -11.08 -10.45 0.86
CA ILE A 40 -10.95 -11.64 0.04
C ILE A 40 -10.21 -12.71 0.84
N PHE A 41 -10.82 -13.86 1.00
CA PHE A 41 -10.24 -14.92 1.81
C PHE A 41 -9.27 -15.78 1.01
N ILE A 42 -8.03 -15.94 1.53
CA ILE A 42 -7.04 -16.90 1.03
C ILE A 42 -6.87 -18.01 2.06
N ARG A 43 -7.00 -19.25 1.61
CA ARG A 43 -6.80 -20.45 2.46
C ARG A 43 -5.32 -20.61 2.78
N SER A 44 -5.02 -21.25 3.92
CA SER A 44 -3.63 -21.50 4.33
C SER A 44 -2.81 -22.30 3.31
N GLN A 45 -3.45 -23.23 2.58
CA GLN A 45 -2.81 -23.95 1.49
C GLN A 45 -2.46 -23.05 0.30
N ASP A 46 -3.35 -22.11 -0.03
CA ASP A 46 -3.15 -21.18 -1.13
C ASP A 46 -2.03 -20.17 -0.80
N ARG A 47 -1.83 -19.80 0.48
CA ARG A 47 -0.68 -18.99 0.92
C ARG A 47 0.65 -19.67 0.65
N LYS A 48 0.77 -20.97 0.94
CA LYS A 48 1.97 -21.74 0.60
C LYS A 48 2.25 -21.74 -0.90
N THR A 49 1.20 -21.90 -1.70
CA THR A 49 1.32 -21.82 -3.16
C THR A 49 1.83 -20.45 -3.62
N LEU A 50 1.39 -19.35 -3.00
CA LEU A 50 1.87 -18.01 -3.30
C LEU A 50 3.36 -17.82 -2.94
N GLU A 51 3.83 -18.45 -1.88
CA GLU A 51 5.22 -18.32 -1.41
C GLU A 51 6.19 -19.21 -2.18
N GLU A 52 5.80 -20.43 -2.49
CA GLU A 52 6.73 -21.51 -2.84
C GLU A 52 6.51 -22.08 -4.25
N SER A 53 5.30 -21.93 -4.82
CA SER A 53 4.98 -22.63 -6.06
C SER A 53 5.49 -21.91 -7.31
N SER A 54 6.18 -22.68 -8.13
CA SER A 54 6.46 -22.33 -9.55
C SER A 54 5.55 -23.10 -10.52
N ASN A 55 4.59 -23.87 -10.01
CA ASN A 55 3.67 -24.66 -10.81
C ASN A 55 2.50 -23.81 -11.32
N GLN A 56 2.45 -23.58 -12.63
CA GLN A 56 1.44 -22.75 -13.27
C GLN A 56 0.00 -23.26 -13.05
N GLU A 57 -0.21 -24.57 -12.98
CA GLU A 57 -1.55 -25.14 -12.76
C GLU A 57 -2.08 -24.82 -11.36
N GLU A 58 -1.21 -24.89 -10.35
CA GLU A 58 -1.56 -24.55 -8.95
C GLU A 58 -1.86 -23.04 -8.83
N MET A 59 -1.03 -22.21 -9.46
CA MET A 59 -1.25 -20.76 -9.52
C MET A 59 -2.58 -20.43 -10.19
N ASP A 60 -2.87 -21.04 -11.34
CA ASP A 60 -4.13 -20.82 -12.06
C ASP A 60 -5.35 -21.31 -11.26
N ALA A 61 -5.21 -22.43 -10.53
CA ALA A 61 -6.27 -22.93 -9.66
C ALA A 61 -6.54 -21.99 -8.46
N LEU A 62 -5.48 -21.46 -7.85
CA LEU A 62 -5.57 -20.45 -6.80
C LEU A 62 -6.26 -19.20 -7.33
N VAL A 63 -5.78 -18.66 -8.47
CA VAL A 63 -6.34 -17.47 -9.09
C VAL A 63 -7.81 -17.64 -9.40
N ARG A 64 -8.24 -18.78 -9.96
CA ARG A 64 -9.67 -19.02 -10.23
C ARG A 64 -10.54 -18.90 -8.97
N ARG A 65 -10.10 -19.49 -7.85
CA ARG A 65 -10.83 -19.40 -6.57
C ARG A 65 -10.85 -17.97 -6.03
N TYR A 66 -9.73 -17.30 -6.09
CA TYR A 66 -9.57 -15.92 -5.66
C TYR A 66 -10.46 -14.98 -6.48
N MET A 67 -10.39 -15.09 -7.79
CA MET A 67 -11.14 -14.26 -8.72
C MET A 67 -12.66 -14.44 -8.63
N THR A 68 -13.14 -15.59 -8.16
CA THR A 68 -14.56 -15.78 -7.88
C THR A 68 -15.05 -14.84 -6.79
N GLN A 69 -14.27 -14.66 -5.72
CA GLN A 69 -14.60 -13.73 -4.65
C GLN A 69 -14.47 -12.26 -5.11
N VAL A 70 -13.43 -11.95 -5.90
CA VAL A 70 -13.26 -10.60 -6.49
C VAL A 70 -14.43 -10.23 -7.38
N LYS A 71 -14.88 -11.17 -8.23
CA LYS A 71 -16.09 -10.98 -9.07
C LYS A 71 -17.33 -10.70 -8.23
N GLN A 72 -17.52 -11.46 -7.17
CA GLN A 72 -18.66 -11.28 -6.27
C GLN A 72 -18.62 -9.90 -5.62
N ALA A 73 -17.47 -9.48 -5.09
CA ALA A 73 -17.31 -8.17 -4.46
C ALA A 73 -17.63 -7.02 -5.43
N ILE A 74 -17.15 -7.14 -6.68
CA ILE A 74 -17.45 -6.15 -7.73
C ILE A 74 -18.95 -6.16 -8.06
N GLN A 75 -19.55 -7.33 -8.25
CA GLN A 75 -20.96 -7.48 -8.61
C GLN A 75 -21.88 -6.95 -7.50
N ASP A 76 -21.56 -7.20 -6.25
CA ASP A 76 -22.32 -6.68 -5.11
C ASP A 76 -22.30 -5.15 -5.09
N PHE A 77 -21.11 -4.55 -5.34
CA PHE A 77 -21.00 -3.10 -5.48
C PHE A 77 -21.80 -2.58 -6.67
N GLU A 78 -21.63 -3.15 -7.86
CA GLU A 78 -22.30 -2.72 -9.07
C GLU A 78 -23.83 -2.79 -8.94
N THR A 79 -24.32 -3.84 -8.29
CA THR A 79 -25.75 -4.03 -8.04
C THR A 79 -26.31 -3.01 -7.04
N LYS A 80 -25.54 -2.73 -5.97
CA LYS A 80 -25.98 -1.83 -4.91
C LYS A 80 -25.97 -0.35 -5.31
N TYR A 81 -24.96 0.05 -6.09
CA TYR A 81 -24.72 1.46 -6.41
C TYR A 81 -25.03 1.81 -7.87
N GLU A 82 -25.41 0.85 -8.66
CA GLU A 82 -25.73 1.01 -10.11
C GLU A 82 -24.56 1.62 -10.91
N LYS A 83 -23.32 1.34 -10.47
CA LYS A 83 -22.07 1.83 -11.08
C LYS A 83 -21.22 0.68 -11.54
N ARG A 84 -20.54 0.82 -12.68
CA ARG A 84 -19.70 -0.22 -13.28
C ARG A 84 -18.23 -0.06 -12.95
N ILE A 85 -17.59 -1.16 -12.55
CA ILE A 85 -16.13 -1.25 -12.35
C ILE A 85 -15.49 -1.85 -13.59
N ARG A 86 -14.72 -1.06 -14.32
CA ARG A 86 -14.01 -1.51 -15.53
C ARG A 86 -12.53 -1.73 -15.34
N ASN A 87 -11.94 -1.10 -14.34
CA ASN A 87 -10.51 -1.14 -14.10
C ASN A 87 -10.21 -1.50 -12.64
N LEU A 88 -9.28 -2.46 -12.47
CA LEU A 88 -8.70 -2.82 -11.19
C LEU A 88 -7.23 -2.44 -11.18
N ARG A 89 -6.83 -1.62 -10.22
CA ARG A 89 -5.43 -1.36 -9.91
C ARG A 89 -4.98 -2.36 -8.86
N VAL A 90 -4.00 -3.18 -9.20
CA VAL A 90 -3.49 -4.22 -8.29
C VAL A 90 -2.32 -3.68 -7.50
N THR A 91 -2.37 -3.81 -6.19
CA THR A 91 -1.24 -3.62 -5.28
C THR A 91 -0.83 -4.97 -4.72
N SER A 92 0.46 -5.20 -4.53
CA SER A 92 0.95 -6.49 -4.07
C SER A 92 2.33 -6.39 -3.44
N ASN A 93 2.58 -7.21 -2.44
CA ASN A 93 3.91 -7.44 -1.88
C ASN A 93 4.60 -8.68 -2.47
N LEU A 94 3.96 -9.37 -3.40
CA LEU A 94 4.52 -10.56 -4.04
C LEU A 94 5.56 -10.18 -5.11
N PRO A 95 6.72 -10.84 -5.15
CA PRO A 95 7.76 -10.55 -6.14
C PRO A 95 7.35 -10.93 -7.57
N ASN A 96 6.52 -11.97 -7.71
CA ASN A 96 6.06 -12.53 -8.99
C ASN A 96 4.63 -12.12 -9.38
N VAL A 97 4.14 -10.99 -8.90
CA VAL A 97 2.76 -10.53 -9.13
C VAL A 97 2.40 -10.42 -10.62
N GLU A 98 3.34 -10.11 -11.49
CA GLU A 98 3.11 -10.00 -12.94
C GLU A 98 2.62 -11.30 -13.58
N GLU A 99 3.10 -12.45 -13.09
CA GLU A 99 2.65 -13.77 -13.54
C GLU A 99 1.17 -13.99 -13.17
N TYR A 100 0.79 -13.59 -11.96
CA TYR A 100 -0.61 -13.63 -11.50
C TYR A 100 -1.51 -12.69 -12.29
N LEU A 101 -1.02 -11.52 -12.69
CA LEU A 101 -1.80 -10.60 -13.52
C LEU A 101 -2.20 -11.22 -14.87
N GLY A 102 -1.33 -12.03 -15.45
CA GLY A 102 -1.64 -12.82 -16.65
C GLY A 102 -2.84 -13.75 -16.44
N SER A 103 -2.86 -14.46 -15.31
CA SER A 103 -3.95 -15.35 -14.93
C SER A 103 -5.23 -14.57 -14.55
N PHE A 104 -5.12 -13.39 -13.94
CA PHE A 104 -6.28 -12.52 -13.68
C PHE A 104 -6.99 -12.11 -14.97
N ARG A 105 -6.24 -11.65 -15.97
CA ARG A 105 -6.78 -11.24 -17.27
C ARG A 105 -7.53 -12.37 -17.99
N LYS A 106 -7.03 -13.61 -17.88
CA LYS A 106 -7.72 -14.80 -18.44
C LYS A 106 -9.05 -15.07 -17.75
N ASN A 107 -9.17 -14.78 -16.46
CA ASN A 107 -10.36 -15.09 -15.66
C ASN A 107 -11.42 -13.99 -15.68
N MET A 108 -11.07 -12.74 -16.03
CA MET A 108 -12.01 -11.63 -16.15
C MET A 108 -11.70 -10.79 -17.39
N THR A 109 -12.40 -11.06 -18.47
CA THR A 109 -12.16 -10.41 -19.78
C THR A 109 -12.73 -8.99 -19.88
N ASN A 110 -13.70 -8.66 -19.05
CA ASN A 110 -14.40 -7.37 -19.11
C ASN A 110 -13.82 -6.32 -18.16
N THR A 111 -12.79 -6.68 -17.36
CA THR A 111 -12.15 -5.81 -16.39
C THR A 111 -10.67 -5.70 -16.70
N GLY A 112 -10.16 -4.47 -16.80
CA GLY A 112 -8.73 -4.21 -16.95
C GLY A 112 -7.99 -4.42 -15.63
N TYR A 113 -6.87 -5.13 -15.69
CA TYR A 113 -5.95 -5.32 -14.54
C TYR A 113 -4.63 -4.64 -14.85
N GLN A 114 -4.22 -3.75 -13.98
CA GLN A 114 -2.94 -3.05 -14.09
C GLN A 114 -2.30 -2.94 -12.72
N LEU A 115 -1.00 -3.24 -12.65
CA LEU A 115 -0.24 -3.00 -11.43
C LEU A 115 -0.27 -1.50 -11.10
N PHE A 116 -0.52 -1.20 -9.84
CA PHE A 116 -0.51 0.18 -9.37
C PHE A 116 0.92 0.68 -9.23
N ASP A 117 1.25 1.76 -9.91
CA ASP A 117 2.52 2.45 -9.74
C ASP A 117 2.32 3.69 -8.85
N PRO A 118 2.80 3.64 -7.59
CA PRO A 118 2.70 4.78 -6.69
C PRO A 118 3.60 5.97 -7.06
N PHE A 119 4.53 5.78 -8.00
CA PHE A 119 5.44 6.81 -8.49
C PHE A 119 4.96 7.46 -9.79
N ASP A 120 3.82 7.04 -10.32
CA ASP A 120 3.26 7.65 -11.53
C ASP A 120 3.07 9.16 -11.35
N GLY A 121 3.63 9.95 -12.27
CA GLY A 121 3.66 11.41 -12.20
C GLY A 121 4.62 12.01 -11.16
N ILE A 122 5.47 11.19 -10.50
CA ILE A 122 6.44 11.65 -9.50
C ILE A 122 7.87 11.52 -10.06
N LYS A 123 8.64 12.60 -9.94
CA LYS A 123 10.05 12.57 -10.31
C LYS A 123 10.85 11.83 -9.23
N VAL A 124 11.33 10.65 -9.55
CA VAL A 124 12.22 9.87 -8.68
C VAL A 124 13.67 10.35 -8.88
N PRO A 125 14.43 10.61 -7.82
CA PRO A 125 15.86 10.87 -7.93
C PRO A 125 16.61 9.66 -8.49
N ALA A 126 17.55 9.88 -9.42
CA ALA A 126 18.30 8.81 -10.10
C ALA A 126 19.02 7.84 -9.13
N GLN A 127 19.41 8.33 -7.95
CA GLN A 127 20.07 7.54 -6.91
C GLN A 127 19.16 6.43 -6.33
N LEU A 128 17.83 6.63 -6.35
CA LEU A 128 16.84 5.71 -5.80
C LEU A 128 16.19 4.83 -6.87
N GLU A 129 16.37 5.13 -8.15
CA GLU A 129 15.73 4.38 -9.24
C GLU A 129 16.06 2.89 -9.21
N ASN A 130 17.33 2.55 -8.96
CA ASN A 130 17.76 1.16 -8.91
C ASN A 130 17.09 0.39 -7.74
N GLU A 131 16.98 1.00 -6.57
CA GLU A 131 16.36 0.37 -5.40
C GLU A 131 14.85 0.17 -5.59
N ILE A 132 14.20 1.15 -6.21
CA ILE A 132 12.76 1.10 -6.50
C ILE A 132 12.45 0.05 -7.57
N ASN A 133 13.30 -0.08 -8.58
CA ASN A 133 13.10 -1.02 -9.69
C ASN A 133 13.48 -2.47 -9.34
N MET A 134 14.19 -2.71 -8.22
CA MET A 134 14.49 -4.08 -7.74
C MET A 134 13.25 -4.84 -7.27
N LYS A 135 12.16 -4.14 -6.95
CA LYS A 135 10.90 -4.73 -6.50
C LYS A 135 9.76 -4.29 -7.41
N ASN A 136 8.64 -5.00 -7.33
CA ASN A 136 7.45 -4.46 -7.96
C ASN A 136 7.12 -3.10 -7.31
N ARG A 137 6.86 -2.07 -8.13
CA ARG A 137 6.69 -0.69 -7.63
C ARG A 137 5.46 -0.53 -6.74
N SER A 138 4.44 -1.35 -6.92
CA SER A 138 3.23 -1.32 -6.10
C SER A 138 3.50 -1.65 -4.63
N TYR A 139 4.59 -2.35 -4.31
CA TYR A 139 5.06 -2.60 -2.94
C TYR A 139 5.19 -1.32 -2.10
N PHE A 140 5.51 -0.20 -2.75
CA PHE A 140 5.70 1.08 -2.06
C PHE A 140 4.39 1.86 -1.85
N SER A 141 3.24 1.33 -2.22
CA SER A 141 1.95 2.02 -2.19
C SER A 141 1.62 2.61 -0.82
N THR A 142 1.78 1.82 0.24
CA THR A 142 1.51 2.25 1.63
C THR A 142 2.47 3.35 2.08
N VAL A 143 3.76 3.19 1.80
CA VAL A 143 4.79 4.17 2.19
C VAL A 143 4.56 5.51 1.49
N MET A 144 4.25 5.47 0.20
CA MET A 144 3.93 6.66 -0.58
C MET A 144 2.64 7.33 -0.10
N GLY A 145 1.61 6.54 0.24
CA GLY A 145 0.38 7.06 0.85
C GLY A 145 0.64 7.82 2.15
N LEU A 146 1.49 7.28 3.02
CA LEU A 146 1.90 7.93 4.26
C LEU A 146 2.73 9.20 4.02
N ALA A 147 3.60 9.19 3.01
CA ALA A 147 4.39 10.37 2.63
C ALA A 147 3.49 11.51 2.13
N PHE A 148 2.54 11.23 1.26
CA PHE A 148 1.55 12.21 0.79
C PHE A 148 0.69 12.76 1.91
N ARG A 149 0.31 11.92 2.87
CA ARG A 149 -0.44 12.38 4.05
C ARG A 149 0.34 13.45 4.82
N LYS A 150 1.66 13.27 4.99
CA LYS A 150 2.51 14.25 5.69
C LYS A 150 2.62 15.58 4.93
N LEU A 151 2.57 15.53 3.60
CA LEU A 151 2.67 16.72 2.75
C LEU A 151 1.33 17.47 2.60
N ASP A 152 0.23 16.90 3.11
CA ASP A 152 -1.13 17.45 2.97
C ASP A 152 -1.49 17.85 1.52
N VAL A 153 -1.05 17.03 0.56
CA VAL A 153 -1.19 17.30 -0.88
C VAL A 153 -2.65 17.56 -1.28
N PHE A 154 -3.59 16.99 -0.54
CA PHE A 154 -5.03 17.09 -0.80
C PHE A 154 -5.76 18.10 0.08
N GLY A 155 -5.05 18.81 0.99
CA GLY A 155 -5.63 19.82 1.86
C GLY A 155 -6.63 19.28 2.91
N TYR A 156 -6.64 17.98 3.16
CA TYR A 156 -7.57 17.36 4.13
C TYR A 156 -7.29 17.78 5.57
N TYR A 157 -6.05 18.09 5.89
CA TYR A 157 -5.66 18.46 7.25
C TYR A 157 -6.26 19.79 7.72
N LYS A 158 -6.66 20.66 6.81
CA LYS A 158 -7.36 21.89 7.17
C LYS A 158 -8.70 21.65 7.85
N PHE A 159 -9.31 20.50 7.58
CA PHE A 159 -10.62 20.12 8.12
C PHE A 159 -10.54 19.13 9.28
N VAL A 160 -9.40 18.49 9.48
CA VAL A 160 -9.17 17.48 10.53
C VAL A 160 -8.24 18.03 11.60
N THR A 161 -8.66 19.14 12.22
CA THR A 161 -7.89 19.82 13.29
C THR A 161 -7.79 19.03 14.59
N ALA A 162 -8.48 17.90 14.73
CA ALA A 162 -8.57 17.14 15.97
C ALA A 162 -7.80 15.81 16.00
N VAL A 163 -7.19 15.37 14.90
CA VAL A 163 -6.40 14.13 14.92
C VAL A 163 -5.00 14.44 15.40
N LYS A 164 -4.78 14.37 16.71
CA LYS A 164 -3.41 14.22 17.25
C LYS A 164 -2.75 13.04 16.54
N ASN A 165 -1.53 13.26 16.04
CA ASN A 165 -0.71 12.16 15.53
C ASN A 165 -0.64 11.07 16.61
N ILE A 166 -1.41 10.01 16.44
CA ILE A 166 -1.36 8.86 17.35
C ILE A 166 -0.01 8.20 17.10
N ASN A 167 0.84 8.27 18.10
CA ASN A 167 2.12 7.60 18.05
C ASN A 167 1.91 6.13 18.42
N LEU A 168 1.90 5.26 17.44
CA LEU A 168 1.75 3.82 17.60
C LEU A 168 3.07 3.11 17.99
N LEU A 169 4.19 3.84 18.09
CA LEU A 169 5.45 3.24 18.49
C LEU A 169 5.46 3.02 20.01
N PRO A 170 5.48 1.77 20.49
CA PRO A 170 5.63 1.50 21.90
C PRO A 170 6.94 2.10 22.42
N ASN A 171 6.92 2.72 23.58
CA ASN A 171 8.08 3.27 24.28
C ASN A 171 8.80 4.48 23.61
N ARG A 172 8.15 5.25 22.74
CA ARG A 172 8.76 6.46 22.18
C ARG A 172 9.29 7.42 23.24
N ASP A 173 8.55 7.63 24.30
CA ASP A 173 8.94 8.57 25.35
C ASP A 173 10.19 8.08 26.07
N ASN A 174 10.34 6.78 26.28
CA ASN A 174 11.55 6.17 26.80
C ASN A 174 12.73 6.30 25.83
N MET A 175 12.49 6.16 24.52
CA MET A 175 13.55 6.35 23.50
C MET A 175 13.99 7.81 23.40
N ILE A 176 13.06 8.75 23.51
CA ILE A 176 13.37 10.19 23.55
C ILE A 176 14.13 10.55 24.82
N ALA A 177 13.72 10.03 25.98
CA ALA A 177 14.41 10.21 27.25
C ALA A 177 15.83 9.65 27.21
N GLN A 178 16.03 8.43 26.66
CA GLN A 178 17.35 7.83 26.50
C GLN A 178 18.25 8.64 25.53
N LYS A 179 17.72 9.15 24.42
CA LYS A 179 18.49 10.00 23.50
C LYS A 179 18.90 11.31 24.16
N LYS A 180 17.99 11.94 24.92
CA LYS A 180 18.29 13.17 25.69
C LYS A 180 19.35 12.89 26.77
N ALA A 181 19.22 11.80 27.53
CA ALA A 181 20.17 11.41 28.53
C ALA A 181 21.56 11.16 27.96
N LYS A 182 21.67 10.44 26.82
CA LYS A 182 22.94 10.24 26.11
C LYS A 182 23.55 11.54 25.58
N ALA A 183 22.73 12.46 25.06
CA ALA A 183 23.25 13.77 24.63
C ALA A 183 23.80 14.55 25.79
N VAL A 184 23.09 14.67 26.92
CA VAL A 184 23.54 15.38 28.12
C VAL A 184 24.79 14.75 28.68
N SER A 185 24.88 13.43 28.79
CA SER A 185 26.10 12.75 29.27
C SER A 185 27.30 12.97 28.37
N SER A 186 27.13 13.01 27.05
CA SER A 186 28.22 13.28 26.10
C SER A 186 28.75 14.73 26.20
N PHE A 187 27.85 15.69 26.43
CA PHE A 187 28.22 17.09 26.67
C PHE A 187 28.97 17.26 28.01
N ALA A 188 28.47 16.63 29.07
CA ALA A 188 29.12 16.66 30.38
C ALA A 188 30.53 16.05 30.33
N PHE A 189 30.69 14.92 29.65
CA PHE A 189 31.98 14.26 29.49
C PHE A 189 32.99 15.13 28.71
N LYS A 190 32.56 15.76 27.61
CA LYS A 190 33.41 16.69 26.85
C LYS A 190 33.80 17.93 27.65
N GLY A 191 32.89 18.43 28.48
CA GLY A 191 33.17 19.57 29.37
C GLY A 191 34.24 19.25 30.41
N VAL A 192 34.14 18.06 31.02
CA VAL A 192 35.16 17.60 32.03
C VAL A 192 36.53 17.39 31.40
N VAL A 193 36.60 16.75 30.23
CA VAL A 193 37.87 16.54 29.50
C VAL A 193 38.50 17.88 29.09
N GLY A 194 37.67 18.85 28.65
CA GLY A 194 38.18 20.20 28.35
C GLY A 194 38.73 20.95 29.56
N ALA A 195 38.10 20.82 30.72
CA ALA A 195 38.56 21.47 31.96
C ALA A 195 39.88 20.87 32.48
N VAL A 196 40.07 19.56 32.33
CA VAL A 196 41.34 18.89 32.74
C VAL A 196 42.52 19.22 31.81
N ALA A 197 42.25 19.59 30.55
CA ALA A 197 43.30 19.95 29.59
C ALA A 197 43.80 21.40 29.74
N ILE A 198 43.19 22.22 30.60
CA ILE A 198 43.53 23.64 30.85
C ILE A 198 44.31 23.82 32.19
N ILE A 199 44.43 22.80 33.02
CA ILE A 199 45.21 22.77 34.23
C ILE A 199 46.55 22.07 33.95
#